data_b4ab02515bd2acc4b0b6e32bb6d6136f
#
_entry.id   b4ab02515bd2acc4b0b6e32bb6d6136f
#
_cell.length_a   1.000
_cell.length_b   1.000
_cell.length_c   1.000
_cell.angle_alpha   90.00
_cell.angle_beta   90.00
_cell.angle_gamma   90.00
#
_symmetry.space_group_name_H-M   'P 1'
#
loop_
_entity.id
_entity.type
_entity.pdbx_description
1 polymer ?
#
loop_
_entity_poly.entity_id
_entity_poly.type
_entity_poly.pdbx_seq_one_letter_code
_entity_poly.pdbx_strand_id
1 'polypeptide(L)'
;SKENSLKIRTAKKLDTEEEFNFFKEMRPDIVIVVAYGKIIPKRFLGLAKHGFINIHASLLPKWRGAAPIQRSIMNLDRETGVSIMKIVEELDAGPVMQQDKIKINENIDSLTLSKVLSHLGAKSILKAIKKISNGEEIFQEQNHDQATYAKKILKEEGHINWSQSAKMILAKINGLNPNPGAWFEYHKQRYKVLKAKIVNKNGDFGKTLDDNLTIACKEQAIKVLEIQKAGKNKQTIN
;
A
#
# COMPACT_ATOMS: atom_id res chain seq x y z
N SER A 1 6.84 6.69 20.28
CA SER A 1 6.29 6.09 21.52
C SER A 1 7.11 6.45 22.75
N LYS A 2 8.45 6.36 22.72
CA LYS A 2 9.30 6.83 23.84
C LYS A 2 9.11 8.32 24.11
N GLU A 3 9.02 9.14 23.09
CA GLU A 3 8.76 10.59 23.18
C GLU A 3 7.41 10.94 23.84
N ASN A 4 6.43 10.05 23.71
CA ASN A 4 5.06 10.28 24.23
C ASN A 4 4.75 9.41 25.46
N SER A 5 5.76 8.81 26.11
CA SER A 5 5.62 7.97 27.32
C SER A 5 4.61 6.82 27.18
N LEU A 6 4.42 6.31 25.97
CA LEU A 6 3.51 5.20 25.72
C LEU A 6 4.16 3.85 26.11
N LYS A 7 3.41 2.99 26.79
CA LYS A 7 3.84 1.61 27.06
C LYS A 7 3.94 0.85 25.74
N ILE A 8 5.07 0.15 25.54
CA ILE A 8 5.33 -0.64 24.33
C ILE A 8 5.41 -2.10 24.74
N ARG A 9 4.71 -2.97 23.99
CA ARG A 9 4.83 -4.41 24.04
C ARG A 9 5.07 -4.95 22.63
N THR A 10 6.05 -5.83 22.49
CA THR A 10 6.38 -6.46 21.21
C THR A 10 6.16 -7.96 21.31
N ALA A 11 5.06 -8.45 20.76
CA ALA A 11 4.75 -9.87 20.70
C ALA A 11 5.35 -10.52 19.46
N LYS A 12 6.04 -11.64 19.59
CA LYS A 12 6.50 -12.46 18.45
C LYS A 12 5.32 -13.11 17.72
N LYS A 13 4.37 -13.62 18.47
CA LYS A 13 3.08 -14.17 18.00
C LYS A 13 1.99 -13.59 18.88
N LEU A 14 0.91 -13.12 18.27
CA LEU A 14 -0.26 -12.62 19.01
C LEU A 14 -1.05 -13.79 19.63
N ASP A 15 -1.16 -14.90 18.90
CA ASP A 15 -1.94 -16.07 19.32
C ASP A 15 -1.17 -16.94 20.35
N THR A 16 -1.03 -16.41 21.56
CA THR A 16 -0.51 -17.09 22.75
C THR A 16 -1.41 -16.79 23.93
N GLU A 17 -1.43 -17.66 24.94
CA GLU A 17 -2.19 -17.41 26.18
C GLU A 17 -1.69 -16.18 26.92
N GLU A 18 -0.38 -15.93 26.91
CA GLU A 18 0.22 -14.75 27.53
C GLU A 18 -0.34 -13.46 26.92
N GLU A 19 -0.38 -13.34 25.57
CA GLU A 19 -0.89 -12.16 24.90
C GLU A 19 -2.41 -12.04 25.08
N PHE A 20 -3.14 -13.15 25.04
CA PHE A 20 -4.57 -13.16 25.28
C PHE A 20 -4.93 -12.65 26.67
N ASN A 21 -4.28 -13.18 27.71
CA ASN A 21 -4.50 -12.76 29.09
C ASN A 21 -4.11 -11.30 29.30
N PHE A 22 -2.98 -10.86 28.71
CA PHE A 22 -2.58 -9.45 28.72
C PHE A 22 -3.66 -8.51 28.12
N PHE A 23 -4.22 -8.83 26.96
CA PHE A 23 -5.32 -8.06 26.36
C PHE A 23 -6.56 -8.09 27.24
N LYS A 24 -6.92 -9.24 27.79
CA LYS A 24 -8.08 -9.41 28.66
C LYS A 24 -7.97 -8.57 29.93
N GLU A 25 -6.78 -8.55 30.55
CA GLU A 25 -6.50 -7.73 31.75
C GLU A 25 -6.52 -6.24 31.47
N MET A 26 -6.04 -5.81 30.30
CA MET A 26 -6.07 -4.41 29.88
C MET A 26 -7.48 -3.86 29.72
N ARG A 27 -8.48 -4.68 29.43
CA ARG A 27 -9.88 -4.30 29.16
C ARG A 27 -9.99 -3.08 28.22
N PRO A 28 -9.43 -3.15 26.99
CA PRO A 28 -9.44 -1.99 26.11
C PRO A 28 -10.87 -1.63 25.70
N ASP A 29 -11.19 -0.33 25.68
CA ASP A 29 -12.47 0.12 25.11
C ASP A 29 -12.48 -0.07 23.60
N ILE A 30 -11.38 0.20 22.94
CA ILE A 30 -11.19 0.07 21.49
C ILE A 30 -9.75 -0.36 21.18
N VAL A 31 -9.57 -1.17 20.13
CA VAL A 31 -8.24 -1.51 19.60
C VAL A 31 -8.09 -0.95 18.20
N ILE A 32 -7.13 -0.06 18.01
CA ILE A 32 -6.82 0.50 16.69
C ILE A 32 -5.72 -0.32 16.04
N VAL A 33 -5.98 -0.81 14.83
CA VAL A 33 -5.06 -1.63 14.05
C VAL A 33 -4.58 -0.83 12.84
N VAL A 34 -3.27 -0.80 12.64
CA VAL A 34 -2.64 -0.08 11.52
C VAL A 34 -1.52 -0.94 10.95
N ALA A 35 -1.58 -1.25 9.66
CA ALA A 35 -0.54 -1.99 8.94
C ALA A 35 -0.09 -3.28 9.65
N TYR A 36 -1.00 -3.97 10.30
CA TYR A 36 -0.73 -5.24 10.97
C TYR A 36 -0.82 -6.38 9.97
N GLY A 37 0.33 -6.86 9.53
CA GLY A 37 0.45 -7.85 8.45
C GLY A 37 0.16 -9.31 8.86
N LYS A 38 -0.56 -9.54 9.97
CA LYS A 38 -0.93 -10.88 10.45
C LYS A 38 -2.43 -10.93 10.74
N ILE A 39 -3.00 -12.13 10.75
CA ILE A 39 -4.39 -12.35 11.15
C ILE A 39 -4.52 -12.14 12.67
N ILE A 40 -5.54 -11.41 13.10
CA ILE A 40 -5.94 -11.31 14.50
C ILE A 40 -6.84 -12.51 14.81
N PRO A 41 -6.46 -13.37 15.78
CA PRO A 41 -7.27 -14.54 16.09
C PRO A 41 -8.68 -14.17 16.57
N LYS A 42 -9.69 -14.94 16.16
CA LYS A 42 -11.09 -14.72 16.50
C LYS A 42 -11.32 -14.43 17.98
N ARG A 43 -10.64 -15.20 18.85
CA ARG A 43 -10.76 -15.06 20.32
C ARG A 43 -10.42 -13.66 20.86
N PHE A 44 -9.63 -12.86 20.11
CA PHE A 44 -9.28 -11.49 20.50
C PHE A 44 -10.38 -10.49 20.14
N LEU A 45 -11.15 -10.73 19.08
CA LEU A 45 -12.08 -9.73 18.52
C LEU A 45 -13.15 -9.28 19.51
N GLY A 46 -13.49 -10.13 20.48
CA GLY A 46 -14.46 -9.82 21.55
C GLY A 46 -13.86 -9.14 22.80
N LEU A 47 -12.54 -8.90 22.87
CA LEU A 47 -11.89 -8.37 24.06
C LEU A 47 -12.03 -6.85 24.23
N ALA A 48 -12.43 -6.12 23.20
CA ALA A 48 -12.63 -4.67 23.25
C ALA A 48 -14.09 -4.32 23.14
N LYS A 49 -14.56 -3.36 23.97
CA LYS A 49 -15.97 -2.92 24.01
C LYS A 49 -16.49 -2.48 22.63
N HIS A 50 -15.73 -1.67 21.90
CA HIS A 50 -16.06 -1.18 20.56
C HIS A 50 -15.38 -1.99 19.44
N GLY A 51 -14.71 -3.12 19.79
CA GLY A 51 -14.05 -4.01 18.85
C GLY A 51 -12.70 -3.50 18.36
N PHE A 52 -12.25 -4.14 17.29
CA PHE A 52 -10.98 -3.84 16.62
C PHE A 52 -11.26 -3.03 15.35
N ILE A 53 -10.73 -1.83 15.29
CA ILE A 53 -10.93 -0.90 14.19
C ILE A 53 -9.64 -0.79 13.39
N ASN A 54 -9.71 -1.07 12.10
CA ASN A 54 -8.57 -1.02 11.17
C ASN A 54 -8.60 0.27 10.33
N ILE A 55 -7.41 0.82 10.11
CA ILE A 55 -7.17 1.88 9.13
C ILE A 55 -6.65 1.20 7.86
N HIS A 56 -7.53 0.98 6.89
CA HIS A 56 -7.17 0.33 5.63
C HIS A 56 -6.86 1.35 4.54
N ALA A 57 -5.72 1.18 3.84
CA ALA A 57 -5.21 2.16 2.89
C ALA A 57 -5.81 2.00 1.48
N SER A 58 -7.13 1.86 1.39
CA SER A 58 -7.91 1.88 0.14
C SER A 58 -9.35 2.32 0.40
N LEU A 59 -10.10 2.51 -0.68
CA LEU A 59 -11.56 2.69 -0.64
C LEU A 59 -12.23 1.31 -0.76
N LEU A 60 -12.46 0.66 0.38
CA LEU A 60 -13.13 -0.65 0.41
C LEU A 60 -14.52 -0.57 -0.26
N PRO A 61 -14.96 -1.61 -0.95
CA PRO A 61 -14.39 -2.97 -0.99
C PRO A 61 -13.22 -3.19 -1.97
N LYS A 62 -12.71 -2.12 -2.63
CA LYS A 62 -11.54 -2.25 -3.50
C LYS A 62 -10.26 -2.46 -2.70
N TRP A 63 -9.41 -3.37 -3.19
CA TRP A 63 -8.05 -3.60 -2.70
C TRP A 63 -8.01 -4.12 -1.26
N ARG A 64 -8.87 -5.08 -0.89
CA ARG A 64 -8.71 -5.86 0.34
C ARG A 64 -7.36 -6.57 0.33
N GLY A 65 -6.61 -6.58 1.43
CA GLY A 65 -5.37 -7.33 1.58
C GLY A 65 -4.11 -6.49 1.76
N ALA A 66 -2.94 -7.06 1.40
CA ALA A 66 -1.65 -6.64 1.93
C ALA A 66 -0.99 -5.44 1.24
N ALA A 67 -1.36 -5.10 0.00
CA ALA A 67 -0.63 -4.10 -0.79
C ALA A 67 -1.55 -3.11 -1.55
N PRO A 68 -2.57 -2.50 -0.90
CA PRO A 68 -3.55 -1.66 -1.57
C PRO A 68 -2.92 -0.44 -2.24
N ILE A 69 -1.91 0.18 -1.62
CA ILE A 69 -1.22 1.37 -2.13
C ILE A 69 -0.51 1.08 -3.44
N GLN A 70 0.29 0.01 -3.48
CA GLN A 70 1.02 -0.40 -4.67
C GLN A 70 0.07 -0.80 -5.80
N ARG A 71 -0.95 -1.59 -5.48
CA ARG A 71 -1.93 -2.09 -6.46
C ARG A 71 -2.74 -0.96 -7.08
N SER A 72 -3.17 0.04 -6.32
CA SER A 72 -3.91 1.19 -6.88
C SER A 72 -3.07 1.99 -7.87
N ILE A 73 -1.76 2.23 -7.58
CA ILE A 73 -0.86 2.90 -8.53
C ILE A 73 -0.64 2.05 -9.76
N MET A 74 -0.28 0.77 -9.60
CA MET A 74 -0.01 -0.14 -10.71
C MET A 74 -1.23 -0.38 -11.62
N ASN A 75 -2.44 -0.29 -11.05
CA ASN A 75 -3.70 -0.37 -11.78
C ASN A 75 -4.13 0.94 -12.44
N LEU A 76 -3.36 2.02 -12.28
CA LEU A 76 -3.67 3.35 -12.79
C LEU A 76 -5.01 3.90 -12.26
N ASP A 77 -5.35 3.60 -11.01
CA ASP A 77 -6.54 4.14 -10.37
C ASP A 77 -6.43 5.67 -10.29
N ARG A 78 -7.54 6.36 -10.54
CA ARG A 78 -7.59 7.83 -10.49
C ARG A 78 -7.72 8.36 -9.07
N GLU A 79 -8.26 7.53 -8.17
CA GLU A 79 -8.46 7.87 -6.76
C GLU A 79 -8.16 6.66 -5.88
N THR A 80 -7.79 6.95 -4.64
CA THR A 80 -7.67 6.01 -3.54
C THR A 80 -8.10 6.71 -2.26
N GLY A 81 -7.83 6.12 -1.11
CA GLY A 81 -8.16 6.75 0.17
C GLY A 81 -7.87 5.86 1.35
N VAL A 82 -8.58 6.14 2.43
CA VAL A 82 -8.52 5.39 3.67
C VAL A 82 -9.93 4.97 4.06
N SER A 83 -10.10 3.74 4.48
CA SER A 83 -11.33 3.22 5.09
C SER A 83 -11.10 2.91 6.55
N ILE A 84 -11.99 3.42 7.42
CA ILE A 84 -12.07 3.05 8.83
C ILE A 84 -13.13 1.95 8.95
N MET A 85 -12.72 0.74 9.33
CA MET A 85 -13.56 -0.44 9.30
C MET A 85 -13.41 -1.29 10.57
N LYS A 86 -14.42 -2.08 10.92
CA LYS A 86 -14.30 -3.14 11.92
C LYS A 86 -13.53 -4.33 11.34
N ILE A 87 -12.68 -4.93 12.17
CA ILE A 87 -12.06 -6.21 11.83
C ILE A 87 -13.03 -7.35 12.12
N VAL A 88 -13.17 -8.23 11.14
CA VAL A 88 -13.88 -9.51 11.21
C VAL A 88 -12.95 -10.63 10.83
N GLU A 89 -13.42 -11.88 10.85
CA GLU A 89 -12.59 -13.05 10.50
C GLU A 89 -12.13 -13.05 9.03
N GLU A 90 -13.00 -12.55 8.14
CA GLU A 90 -12.68 -12.45 6.71
C GLU A 90 -11.79 -11.25 6.43
N LEU A 91 -10.80 -11.44 5.54
CA LEU A 91 -9.78 -10.45 5.22
C LEU A 91 -10.38 -9.13 4.71
N ASP A 92 -10.22 -8.07 5.49
CA ASP A 92 -10.64 -6.69 5.20
C ASP A 92 -12.11 -6.58 4.70
N ALA A 93 -12.97 -7.51 5.11
CA ALA A 93 -14.37 -7.61 4.69
C ALA A 93 -15.37 -7.00 5.67
N GLY A 94 -14.93 -6.59 6.85
CA GLY A 94 -15.81 -6.04 7.87
C GLY A 94 -16.46 -4.70 7.49
N PRO A 95 -17.51 -4.31 8.22
CA PRO A 95 -18.26 -3.11 7.89
C PRO A 95 -17.44 -1.84 8.05
N VAL A 96 -17.67 -0.89 7.14
CA VAL A 96 -16.95 0.38 7.03
C VAL A 96 -17.75 1.51 7.68
N MET A 97 -17.09 2.28 8.54
CA MET A 97 -17.68 3.43 9.21
C MET A 97 -17.48 4.73 8.42
N GLN A 98 -16.32 4.89 7.80
CA GLN A 98 -15.91 6.13 7.15
C GLN A 98 -14.90 5.85 6.05
N GLN A 99 -14.98 6.65 4.98
CA GLN A 99 -13.98 6.67 3.90
C GLN A 99 -13.58 8.11 3.58
N ASP A 100 -12.29 8.36 3.51
CA ASP A 100 -11.73 9.64 3.07
C ASP A 100 -10.93 9.42 1.78
N LYS A 101 -11.30 10.15 0.70
CA LYS A 101 -10.76 9.99 -0.64
C LYS A 101 -9.67 10.98 -0.96
N ILE A 102 -8.74 10.58 -1.82
CA ILE A 102 -7.75 11.46 -2.47
C ILE A 102 -7.57 11.07 -3.94
N LYS A 103 -7.18 12.02 -4.78
CA LYS A 103 -6.78 11.76 -6.17
C LYS A 103 -5.35 11.22 -6.21
N ILE A 104 -5.11 10.26 -7.09
CA ILE A 104 -3.76 9.75 -7.40
C ILE A 104 -3.19 10.59 -8.53
N ASN A 105 -2.05 11.25 -8.28
CA ASN A 105 -1.28 11.92 -9.32
C ASN A 105 -0.49 10.87 -10.12
N GLU A 106 -0.44 10.98 -11.43
CA GLU A 106 0.23 10.03 -12.33
C GLU A 106 1.72 9.80 -12.02
N ASN A 107 2.38 10.78 -11.39
CA ASN A 107 3.80 10.72 -11.04
C ASN A 107 4.05 10.34 -9.57
N ILE A 108 3.01 10.06 -8.79
CA ILE A 108 3.19 9.72 -7.38
C ILE A 108 3.75 8.30 -7.23
N ASP A 109 4.75 8.15 -6.40
CA ASP A 109 5.26 6.82 -6.03
C ASP A 109 4.59 6.28 -4.75
N SER A 110 4.80 4.99 -4.50
CA SER A 110 4.15 4.34 -3.36
C SER A 110 4.62 4.87 -2.00
N LEU A 111 5.86 5.34 -1.89
CA LEU A 111 6.37 5.94 -0.66
C LEU A 111 5.68 7.27 -0.35
N THR A 112 5.56 8.13 -1.36
CA THR A 112 4.89 9.42 -1.22
C THR A 112 3.39 9.24 -0.94
N LEU A 113 2.72 8.35 -1.67
CA LEU A 113 1.31 8.04 -1.45
C LEU A 113 1.08 7.46 -0.04
N SER A 114 1.96 6.58 0.42
CA SER A 114 1.90 6.02 1.78
C SER A 114 1.96 7.10 2.86
N LYS A 115 2.83 8.10 2.70
CA LYS A 115 2.92 9.24 3.64
C LYS A 115 1.62 10.05 3.64
N VAL A 116 1.07 10.35 2.47
CA VAL A 116 -0.20 11.09 2.36
C VAL A 116 -1.34 10.30 3.03
N LEU A 117 -1.47 9.01 2.75
CA LEU A 117 -2.49 8.15 3.33
C LEU A 117 -2.31 7.95 4.84
N SER A 118 -1.07 7.92 5.33
CA SER A 118 -0.80 7.85 6.77
C SER A 118 -1.34 9.09 7.51
N HIS A 119 -1.10 10.29 6.98
CA HIS A 119 -1.65 11.51 7.57
C HIS A 119 -3.18 11.57 7.48
N LEU A 120 -3.73 11.14 6.34
CA LEU A 120 -5.18 11.06 6.16
C LEU A 120 -5.80 10.07 7.16
N GLY A 121 -5.22 8.87 7.30
CA GLY A 121 -5.65 7.84 8.23
C GLY A 121 -5.63 8.30 9.69
N ALA A 122 -4.57 9.02 10.09
CA ALA A 122 -4.48 9.59 11.43
C ALA A 122 -5.62 10.61 11.72
N LYS A 123 -5.95 11.46 10.74
CA LYS A 123 -7.10 12.39 10.88
C LYS A 123 -8.42 11.65 10.90
N SER A 124 -8.59 10.65 10.04
CA SER A 124 -9.82 9.87 9.91
C SER A 124 -10.12 9.09 11.18
N ILE A 125 -9.10 8.40 11.75
CA ILE A 125 -9.33 7.62 12.98
C ILE A 125 -9.69 8.47 14.19
N LEU A 126 -9.11 9.67 14.33
CA LEU A 126 -9.49 10.57 15.41
C LEU A 126 -10.97 11.00 15.33
N LYS A 127 -11.47 11.29 14.13
CA LYS A 127 -12.90 11.57 13.90
C LYS A 127 -13.76 10.35 14.23
N ALA A 128 -13.32 9.16 13.81
CA ALA A 128 -14.03 7.92 14.08
C ALA A 128 -14.09 7.62 15.59
N ILE A 129 -12.98 7.75 16.31
CA ILE A 129 -12.95 7.55 17.77
C ILE A 129 -13.92 8.52 18.47
N LYS A 130 -13.97 9.79 18.04
CA LYS A 130 -14.92 10.78 18.62
C LYS A 130 -16.37 10.34 18.41
N LYS A 131 -16.74 9.87 17.23
CA LYS A 131 -18.10 9.36 16.97
C LYS A 131 -18.41 8.12 17.80
N ILE A 132 -17.46 7.18 17.89
CA ILE A 132 -17.60 5.97 18.71
C ILE A 132 -17.80 6.34 20.20
N SER A 133 -17.03 7.29 20.71
CA SER A 133 -17.15 7.74 22.11
C SER A 133 -18.49 8.42 22.43
N ASN A 134 -19.13 9.02 21.41
CA ASN A 134 -20.44 9.64 21.53
C ASN A 134 -21.61 8.67 21.27
N GLY A 135 -21.34 7.42 20.84
CA GLY A 135 -22.39 6.47 20.41
C GLY A 135 -23.03 6.84 19.06
N GLU A 136 -22.29 7.59 18.21
CA GLU A 136 -22.77 8.09 16.92
C GLU A 136 -22.21 7.25 15.76
N GLU A 137 -21.56 6.11 16.05
CA GLU A 137 -20.95 5.27 15.03
C GLU A 137 -22.02 4.53 14.20
N ILE A 138 -21.91 4.67 12.89
CA ILE A 138 -22.71 3.90 11.93
C ILE A 138 -21.76 3.14 11.03
N PHE A 139 -21.89 1.81 11.01
CA PHE A 139 -21.13 0.90 10.18
C PHE A 139 -22.00 0.37 9.06
N GLN A 140 -21.48 0.41 7.84
CA GLN A 140 -22.16 -0.11 6.63
C GLN A 140 -21.43 -1.33 6.13
N GLU A 141 -22.17 -2.39 5.84
CA GLU A 141 -21.64 -3.60 5.22
C GLU A 141 -21.06 -3.28 3.83
N GLN A 142 -19.97 -3.96 3.50
CA GLN A 142 -19.36 -3.83 2.18
C GLN A 142 -20.17 -4.59 1.12
N ASN A 143 -20.23 -4.06 -0.11
CA ASN A 143 -20.72 -4.83 -1.24
C ASN A 143 -19.64 -5.82 -1.69
N HIS A 144 -19.80 -7.09 -1.35
CA HIS A 144 -18.84 -8.16 -1.63
C HIS A 144 -18.63 -8.42 -3.12
N ASP A 145 -19.66 -8.18 -3.96
CA ASP A 145 -19.57 -8.35 -5.43
C ASP A 145 -18.62 -7.36 -6.09
N GLN A 146 -18.35 -6.24 -5.42
CA GLN A 146 -17.41 -5.21 -5.89
C GLN A 146 -16.02 -5.35 -5.30
N ALA A 147 -15.76 -6.38 -4.50
CA ALA A 147 -14.49 -6.56 -3.83
C ALA A 147 -13.37 -6.89 -4.83
N THR A 148 -12.24 -6.21 -4.67
CA THR A 148 -10.98 -6.55 -5.36
C THR A 148 -9.88 -6.79 -4.34
N TYR A 149 -8.82 -7.52 -4.73
CA TYR A 149 -7.82 -7.99 -3.78
C TYR A 149 -6.43 -7.50 -4.13
N ALA A 150 -5.76 -6.94 -3.12
CA ALA A 150 -4.40 -6.44 -3.17
C ALA A 150 -3.44 -7.49 -2.59
N LYS A 151 -3.13 -8.52 -3.37
CA LYS A 151 -2.16 -9.55 -2.98
C LYS A 151 -0.80 -8.93 -2.68
N LYS A 152 -0.06 -9.52 -1.72
CA LYS A 152 1.31 -9.15 -1.41
C LYS A 152 2.16 -9.08 -2.68
N ILE A 153 2.98 -8.03 -2.80
CA ILE A 153 3.89 -7.86 -3.92
C ILE A 153 5.04 -8.87 -3.84
N LEU A 154 5.26 -9.58 -4.91
CA LEU A 154 6.39 -10.50 -5.09
C LEU A 154 7.54 -9.77 -5.79
N LYS A 155 8.78 -10.20 -5.53
CA LYS A 155 9.98 -9.59 -6.14
C LYS A 155 10.01 -9.73 -7.67
N GLU A 156 9.46 -10.82 -8.16
CA GLU A 156 9.38 -11.17 -9.59
C GLU A 156 8.45 -10.23 -10.36
N GLU A 157 7.41 -9.71 -9.69
CA GLU A 157 6.50 -8.72 -10.28
C GLU A 157 7.21 -7.41 -10.68
N GLY A 158 8.38 -7.15 -10.05
CA GLY A 158 9.22 -6.01 -10.40
C GLY A 158 9.87 -6.09 -11.78
N HIS A 159 9.91 -7.26 -12.44
CA HIS A 159 10.46 -7.36 -13.78
C HIS A 159 9.68 -6.51 -14.79
N ILE A 160 10.39 -5.62 -15.49
CA ILE A 160 9.82 -4.74 -16.50
C ILE A 160 9.65 -5.51 -17.80
N ASN A 161 8.42 -5.56 -18.30
CA ASN A 161 8.12 -6.05 -19.63
C ASN A 161 7.95 -4.86 -20.59
N TRP A 162 8.94 -4.63 -21.43
CA TRP A 162 8.96 -3.52 -22.38
C TRP A 162 7.91 -3.61 -23.49
N SER A 163 7.26 -4.77 -23.67
CA SER A 163 6.12 -4.93 -24.58
C SER A 163 4.82 -4.34 -24.05
N GLN A 164 4.81 -3.76 -22.85
CA GLN A 164 3.70 -2.97 -22.32
C GLN A 164 3.83 -1.50 -22.74
N SER A 165 2.75 -0.71 -22.60
CA SER A 165 2.80 0.74 -22.82
C SER A 165 3.68 1.44 -21.78
N ALA A 166 4.26 2.59 -22.15
CA ALA A 166 5.06 3.39 -21.22
C ALA A 166 4.26 3.77 -19.96
N LYS A 167 2.94 3.99 -20.09
CA LYS A 167 2.06 4.30 -18.96
C LYS A 167 1.99 3.15 -17.94
N MET A 168 1.85 1.90 -18.40
CA MET A 168 1.83 0.72 -17.54
C MET A 168 3.19 0.49 -16.86
N ILE A 169 4.28 0.71 -17.60
CA ILE A 169 5.63 0.56 -17.07
C ILE A 169 5.94 1.64 -16.03
N LEU A 170 5.56 2.90 -16.28
CA LEU A 170 5.73 3.97 -15.30
C LEU A 170 4.91 3.71 -14.03
N ALA A 171 3.67 3.24 -14.16
CA ALA A 171 2.84 2.85 -13.02
C ALA A 171 3.48 1.72 -12.19
N LYS A 172 4.10 0.72 -12.85
CA LYS A 172 4.88 -0.32 -12.17
C LYS A 172 6.09 0.26 -11.45
N ILE A 173 6.87 1.13 -12.10
CA ILE A 173 8.04 1.79 -11.49
C ILE A 173 7.61 2.55 -10.24
N ASN A 174 6.59 3.40 -10.35
CA ASN A 174 6.10 4.21 -9.23
C ASN A 174 5.46 3.38 -8.12
N GLY A 175 4.63 2.39 -8.48
CA GLY A 175 3.94 1.53 -7.52
C GLY A 175 4.89 0.64 -6.71
N LEU A 176 6.03 0.26 -7.28
CA LEU A 176 7.01 -0.60 -6.62
C LEU A 176 8.19 0.16 -6.00
N ASN A 177 8.32 1.46 -6.21
CA ASN A 177 9.38 2.27 -5.63
C ASN A 177 9.07 2.63 -4.16
N PRO A 178 10.00 2.47 -3.20
CA PRO A 178 11.37 1.96 -3.37
C PRO A 178 11.48 0.43 -3.30
N ASN A 179 10.46 -0.28 -2.82
CA ASN A 179 10.53 -1.72 -2.57
C ASN A 179 9.31 -2.46 -3.14
N PRO A 180 9.55 -3.59 -3.85
CA PRO A 180 10.84 -4.21 -4.18
C PRO A 180 11.62 -3.46 -5.26
N GLY A 181 11.00 -2.49 -5.96
CA GLY A 181 11.52 -1.77 -7.11
C GLY A 181 11.24 -2.49 -8.44
N ALA A 182 10.94 -1.71 -9.50
CA ALA A 182 10.87 -2.25 -10.86
C ALA A 182 12.27 -2.39 -11.43
N TRP A 183 12.52 -3.46 -12.19
CA TRP A 183 13.87 -3.79 -12.67
C TRP A 183 13.85 -4.47 -14.03
N PHE A 184 14.99 -4.39 -14.72
CA PHE A 184 15.28 -5.15 -15.93
C PHE A 184 16.68 -5.76 -15.85
N GLU A 185 16.97 -6.68 -16.76
CA GLU A 185 18.31 -7.28 -16.91
C GLU A 185 19.00 -6.80 -18.18
N TYR A 186 20.29 -6.49 -18.05
CA TYR A 186 21.17 -6.20 -19.17
C TYR A 186 22.52 -6.86 -18.91
N HIS A 187 23.02 -7.65 -19.85
CA HIS A 187 24.25 -8.46 -19.70
C HIS A 187 24.28 -9.26 -18.38
N LYS A 188 23.20 -9.96 -18.04
CA LYS A 188 23.05 -10.76 -16.80
C LYS A 188 23.21 -9.93 -15.51
N GLN A 189 23.10 -8.63 -15.60
CA GLN A 189 23.13 -7.72 -14.46
C GLN A 189 21.74 -7.10 -14.27
N ARG A 190 21.26 -7.06 -13.03
CA ARG A 190 19.98 -6.45 -12.68
C ARG A 190 20.15 -4.95 -12.42
N TYR A 191 19.26 -4.18 -13.03
CA TYR A 191 19.14 -2.74 -12.86
C TYR A 191 17.75 -2.37 -12.40
N LYS A 192 17.63 -1.71 -11.23
CA LYS A 192 16.37 -1.14 -10.77
C LYS A 192 16.19 0.25 -11.37
N VAL A 193 14.98 0.52 -11.86
CA VAL A 193 14.57 1.87 -12.26
C VAL A 193 13.88 2.51 -11.07
N LEU A 194 14.48 3.56 -10.52
CA LEU A 194 13.97 4.25 -9.33
C LEU A 194 13.10 5.44 -9.70
N LYS A 195 13.41 6.11 -10.82
CA LYS A 195 12.67 7.25 -11.32
C LYS A 195 12.70 7.30 -12.83
N ALA A 196 11.56 7.57 -13.43
CA ALA A 196 11.42 7.65 -14.88
C ALA A 196 10.31 8.63 -15.27
N LYS A 197 10.25 8.96 -16.56
CA LYS A 197 9.14 9.70 -17.17
C LYS A 197 8.81 9.15 -18.54
N ILE A 198 7.57 9.36 -18.97
CA ILE A 198 7.13 9.05 -20.32
C ILE A 198 7.63 10.12 -21.27
N VAL A 199 8.07 9.71 -22.45
CA VAL A 199 8.43 10.59 -23.55
C VAL A 199 7.74 10.11 -24.84
N ASN A 200 7.36 11.06 -25.69
CA ASN A 200 6.67 10.76 -26.96
C ASN A 200 7.70 10.37 -28.04
N LYS A 201 8.30 9.19 -27.86
CA LYS A 201 9.20 8.53 -28.84
C LYS A 201 8.70 7.11 -29.04
N ASN A 202 8.91 6.55 -30.22
CA ASN A 202 8.56 5.17 -30.55
C ASN A 202 9.76 4.47 -31.18
N GLY A 203 9.78 3.14 -31.09
CA GLY A 203 10.81 2.27 -31.66
C GLY A 203 10.54 0.82 -31.28
N ASP A 204 11.46 -0.06 -31.59
CA ASP A 204 11.37 -1.46 -31.18
C ASP A 204 11.43 -1.57 -29.66
N PHE A 205 10.40 -2.11 -29.04
CA PHE A 205 10.32 -2.18 -27.58
C PHE A 205 11.52 -2.93 -26.96
N GLY A 206 12.03 -2.37 -25.85
CA GLY A 206 13.22 -2.86 -25.16
C GLY A 206 14.54 -2.34 -25.73
N LYS A 207 14.55 -1.62 -26.87
CA LYS A 207 15.75 -0.97 -27.40
C LYS A 207 15.89 0.46 -26.87
N THR A 208 17.13 0.88 -26.65
CA THR A 208 17.46 2.27 -26.33
C THR A 208 17.33 3.13 -27.58
N LEU A 209 16.76 4.32 -27.43
CA LEU A 209 16.52 5.29 -28.51
C LEU A 209 17.54 6.44 -28.54
N ASP A 210 18.33 6.58 -27.48
CA ASP A 210 19.34 7.60 -27.34
C ASP A 210 20.36 7.21 -26.25
N ASP A 211 21.42 8.03 -26.10
CA ASP A 211 22.47 7.82 -25.12
C ASP A 211 22.05 8.16 -23.67
N ASN A 212 20.85 8.74 -23.48
CA ASN A 212 20.30 9.14 -22.20
C ASN A 212 19.30 8.12 -21.61
N LEU A 213 19.46 6.86 -21.98
CA LEU A 213 18.68 5.71 -21.49
C LEU A 213 17.15 5.91 -21.65
N THR A 214 16.75 6.36 -22.84
CA THR A 214 15.35 6.32 -23.27
C THR A 214 15.09 4.97 -23.92
N ILE A 215 14.16 4.19 -23.35
CA ILE A 215 13.88 2.82 -23.78
C ILE A 215 12.48 2.79 -24.39
N ALA A 216 12.38 2.25 -25.62
CA ALA A 216 11.12 2.11 -26.33
C ALA A 216 10.21 1.08 -25.64
N CYS A 217 8.92 1.41 -25.59
CA CYS A 217 7.84 0.56 -25.10
C CYS A 217 6.90 0.21 -26.26
N LYS A 218 5.86 -0.63 -26.01
CA LYS A 218 4.85 -0.91 -27.03
C LYS A 218 4.22 0.38 -27.57
N GLU A 219 3.98 1.33 -26.69
CA GLU A 219 3.48 2.67 -27.01
C GLU A 219 4.31 3.67 -26.23
N GLN A 220 4.85 4.66 -26.91
CA GLN A 220 5.74 5.69 -26.35
C GLN A 220 7.06 5.09 -25.83
N ALA A 221 7.78 5.82 -25.00
CA ALA A 221 9.03 5.38 -24.40
C ALA A 221 9.17 5.85 -22.96
N ILE A 222 10.02 5.17 -22.20
CA ILE A 222 10.43 5.53 -20.84
C ILE A 222 11.82 6.16 -20.88
N LYS A 223 11.95 7.41 -20.48
CA LYS A 223 13.24 8.02 -20.14
C LYS A 223 13.54 7.71 -18.68
N VAL A 224 14.58 6.92 -18.42
CA VAL A 224 15.07 6.63 -17.08
C VAL A 224 15.78 7.87 -16.52
N LEU A 225 15.46 8.25 -15.29
CA LEU A 225 16.05 9.42 -14.61
C LEU A 225 16.96 8.99 -13.46
N GLU A 226 16.59 7.95 -12.72
CA GLU A 226 17.42 7.36 -11.68
C GLU A 226 17.41 5.84 -11.80
N ILE A 227 18.60 5.25 -11.72
CA ILE A 227 18.82 3.82 -11.86
C ILE A 227 19.75 3.29 -10.75
N GLN A 228 19.62 2.03 -10.42
CA GLN A 228 20.52 1.37 -9.47
C GLN A 228 20.90 -0.01 -9.98
N LYS A 229 22.19 -0.21 -10.27
CA LYS A 229 22.75 -1.54 -10.52
C LYS A 229 22.77 -2.35 -9.21
N ALA A 230 22.50 -3.64 -9.28
CA ALA A 230 22.55 -4.53 -8.11
C ALA A 230 23.89 -4.40 -7.36
N GLY A 231 23.84 -4.21 -6.04
CA GLY A 231 25.01 -4.04 -5.18
C GLY A 231 25.75 -2.70 -5.32
N LYS A 232 25.21 -1.72 -6.06
CA LYS A 232 25.81 -0.38 -6.25
C LYS A 232 24.90 0.73 -5.75
N ASN A 233 25.47 1.93 -5.60
CA ASN A 233 24.69 3.13 -5.30
C ASN A 233 23.81 3.55 -6.47
N LYS A 234 22.74 4.30 -6.17
CA LYS A 234 21.89 4.90 -7.18
C LYS A 234 22.68 5.92 -8.02
N GLN A 235 22.31 6.04 -9.28
CA GLN A 235 22.89 6.96 -10.25
C GLN A 235 21.77 7.76 -10.91
N THR A 236 22.00 9.05 -11.12
CA THR A 236 21.14 9.93 -11.94
C THR A 236 21.60 9.86 -13.38
N ILE A 237 20.66 9.77 -14.31
CA ILE A 237 20.91 9.84 -15.75
C ILE A 237 20.59 11.27 -16.19
N ASN A 238 21.56 11.96 -16.75
CA ASN A 238 21.44 13.35 -17.21
C ASN A 238 20.89 13.45 -18.64
#